data_9c013c9647df31f0696f703b6c75c286
#
_entry.id   9c013c9647df31f0696f703b6c75c286
#
_cell.length_a   1.000
_cell.length_b   1.000
_cell.length_c   1.000
_cell.angle_alpha   90.00
_cell.angle_beta   90.00
_cell.angle_gamma   90.00
#
_symmetry.space_group_name_H-M   'P 1'
#
loop_
_entity.id
_entity.type
_entity.pdbx_description
1 polymer ?
#
loop_
_entity_poly.entity_id
_entity_poly.type
_entity_poly.pdbx_seq_one_letter_code
_entity_poly.pdbx_strand_id
1 'polypeptide(L)'
;VKLEEEKVEMDEVVVTGYGDFKKATYTGSASVLTTEKLEALPVVSVGQMIESNIPGISVVAGTSSQPGAKTTLRVRGVASMNASTEPLYVLDGVPIPSYDLSNFTSMSEAGGMGFIETLNPADIESITVLKDAASASLYGAKGANGVVLITTKKGKEGKLRVNMAAKYGITDFAYTYRPLMGGEERRELIHEGLVNFQLDKGVSEQEAQQYADANIDQYAKRLSQGYSDWESALFKKGYQQDYNLSASAGNQNSSFIGSLGYTKQTGVSLNSEMERFTGRVDASNKYKKVEFGMNASFSWTKNVHLPEGKFYGSAIYASKVNLTPSTPIYNEDGTYASGYRE
;
A
#
# COMPACT_ATOMS: atom_id res chain seq x y z
N VAL A 1 -24.78 -25.17 -39.20
CA VAL A 1 -23.72 -24.18 -39.26
C VAL A 1 -23.17 -24.07 -37.84
N LYS A 2 -21.98 -24.65 -37.59
CA LYS A 2 -21.23 -24.41 -36.34
C LYS A 2 -20.51 -23.06 -36.52
N LEU A 3 -20.92 -22.08 -35.77
CA LEU A 3 -20.15 -20.86 -35.58
C LEU A 3 -18.99 -21.20 -34.65
N GLU A 4 -17.75 -21.27 -35.14
CA GLU A 4 -16.55 -21.23 -34.33
C GLU A 4 -16.33 -19.75 -33.98
N GLU A 5 -16.33 -19.44 -32.68
CA GLU A 5 -15.84 -18.15 -32.20
C GLU A 5 -14.35 -18.05 -32.51
N GLU A 6 -14.01 -17.26 -33.51
CA GLU A 6 -12.63 -16.86 -33.77
C GLU A 6 -12.19 -15.98 -32.59
N LYS A 7 -11.45 -16.56 -31.63
CA LYS A 7 -10.76 -15.79 -30.61
C LYS A 7 -9.69 -14.96 -31.32
N VAL A 8 -9.99 -13.72 -31.60
CA VAL A 8 -8.98 -12.73 -31.94
C VAL A 8 -8.15 -12.50 -30.68
N GLU A 9 -7.05 -13.23 -30.56
CA GLU A 9 -6.01 -12.90 -29.57
C GLU A 9 -5.45 -11.51 -29.97
N MET A 10 -5.83 -10.49 -29.24
CA MET A 10 -5.20 -9.18 -29.38
C MET A 10 -3.74 -9.34 -28.98
N ASP A 11 -2.83 -9.13 -29.94
CA ASP A 11 -1.39 -9.15 -29.71
C ASP A 11 -1.04 -8.19 -28.54
N GLU A 12 -0.54 -8.72 -27.43
CA GLU A 12 -0.03 -7.87 -26.35
C GLU A 12 1.10 -6.99 -26.89
N VAL A 13 0.94 -5.68 -26.79
CA VAL A 13 1.92 -4.70 -27.25
C VAL A 13 2.79 -4.29 -26.05
N VAL A 14 4.09 -4.40 -26.23
CA VAL A 14 5.07 -3.86 -25.28
C VAL A 14 5.36 -2.42 -25.70
N VAL A 15 4.83 -1.47 -24.94
CA VAL A 15 5.12 -0.05 -25.12
C VAL A 15 6.50 0.21 -24.50
N THR A 16 7.46 0.65 -25.28
CA THR A 16 8.71 1.22 -24.78
C THR A 16 8.69 2.72 -25.05
N GLY A 17 9.38 3.53 -24.24
CA GLY A 17 9.39 4.98 -24.44
C GLY A 17 9.91 5.46 -25.81
N TYR A 18 10.36 4.54 -26.66
CA TYR A 18 10.92 4.80 -27.99
C TYR A 18 10.20 4.04 -29.10
N GLY A 19 9.16 3.30 -28.83
CA GLY A 19 8.36 2.58 -29.81
C GLY A 19 7.49 1.48 -29.21
N ASP A 20 6.49 1.09 -29.97
CA ASP A 20 5.57 0.01 -29.62
C ASP A 20 6.03 -1.28 -30.33
N PHE A 21 6.25 -2.33 -29.57
CA PHE A 21 6.69 -3.62 -30.09
C PHE A 21 5.63 -4.68 -29.76
N LYS A 22 5.35 -5.56 -30.72
CA LYS A 22 4.56 -6.75 -30.41
C LYS A 22 5.32 -7.61 -29.42
N LYS A 23 4.66 -8.09 -28.35
CA LYS A 23 5.30 -8.94 -27.34
C LYS A 23 6.01 -10.15 -27.94
N ALA A 24 5.42 -10.73 -28.98
CA ALA A 24 5.99 -11.88 -29.70
C ALA A 24 7.34 -11.57 -30.42
N THR A 25 7.58 -10.32 -30.77
CA THR A 25 8.81 -9.88 -31.43
C THR A 25 9.79 -9.17 -30.50
N TYR A 26 9.40 -8.92 -29.27
CA TYR A 26 10.23 -8.26 -28.28
C TYR A 26 11.18 -9.27 -27.64
N THR A 27 12.48 -9.10 -27.86
CA THR A 27 13.53 -10.02 -27.39
C THR A 27 13.92 -9.80 -25.92
N GLY A 28 13.46 -8.72 -25.31
CA GLY A 28 13.71 -8.38 -23.90
C GLY A 28 12.72 -9.02 -22.94
N SER A 29 13.07 -9.06 -21.65
CA SER A 29 12.19 -9.52 -20.57
C SER A 29 11.29 -8.37 -20.09
N ALA A 30 10.13 -8.22 -20.73
CA ALA A 30 9.10 -7.29 -20.32
C ALA A 30 7.86 -8.01 -19.81
N SER A 31 7.22 -7.43 -18.79
CA SER A 31 5.88 -7.86 -18.32
C SER A 31 4.92 -6.70 -18.52
N VAL A 32 3.78 -6.98 -19.13
CA VAL A 32 2.74 -6.00 -19.42
C VAL A 32 1.50 -6.32 -18.61
N LEU A 33 0.94 -5.31 -17.99
CA LEU A 33 -0.35 -5.36 -17.31
C LEU A 33 -1.30 -4.43 -18.05
N THR A 34 -2.36 -4.99 -18.64
CA THR A 34 -3.34 -4.25 -19.47
C THR A 34 -4.52 -3.76 -18.64
N THR A 35 -5.28 -2.81 -19.20
CA THR A 35 -6.49 -2.23 -18.61
C THR A 35 -7.46 -3.29 -18.08
N GLU A 36 -7.71 -4.36 -18.84
CA GLU A 36 -8.67 -5.42 -18.46
C GLU A 36 -8.29 -6.10 -17.15
N LYS A 37 -6.98 -6.38 -16.98
CA LYS A 37 -6.46 -6.93 -15.72
C LYS A 37 -6.49 -5.90 -14.59
N LEU A 38 -6.22 -4.63 -14.90
CA LEU A 38 -6.23 -3.53 -13.92
C LEU A 38 -7.62 -3.26 -13.37
N GLU A 39 -8.64 -3.25 -14.22
CA GLU A 39 -10.03 -2.97 -13.82
C GLU A 39 -10.66 -4.09 -13.00
N ALA A 40 -10.22 -5.33 -13.19
CA ALA A 40 -10.70 -6.49 -12.44
C ALA A 40 -10.20 -6.53 -10.98
N LEU A 41 -9.20 -5.71 -10.64
CA LEU A 41 -8.60 -5.73 -9.31
C LEU A 41 -9.34 -4.79 -8.34
N PRO A 42 -9.65 -5.24 -7.13
CA PRO A 42 -10.29 -4.41 -6.10
C PRO A 42 -9.28 -3.50 -5.36
N VAL A 43 -8.18 -3.12 -5.99
CA VAL A 43 -7.09 -2.33 -5.38
C VAL A 43 -7.09 -0.89 -5.85
N VAL A 44 -6.73 0.02 -4.96
CA VAL A 44 -6.66 1.47 -5.21
C VAL A 44 -5.23 2.00 -5.36
N SER A 45 -4.23 1.15 -5.18
CA SER A 45 -2.81 1.50 -5.31
C SER A 45 -2.19 0.85 -6.54
N VAL A 46 -1.52 1.64 -7.36
CA VAL A 46 -0.76 1.15 -8.52
C VAL A 46 0.37 0.22 -8.09
N GLY A 47 1.02 0.49 -6.94
CA GLY A 47 2.06 -0.37 -6.39
C GLY A 47 1.55 -1.78 -6.09
N GLN A 48 0.40 -1.91 -5.44
CA GLN A 48 -0.24 -3.21 -5.14
C GLN A 48 -0.67 -3.95 -6.42
N MET A 49 -1.13 -3.23 -7.45
CA MET A 49 -1.46 -3.83 -8.75
C MET A 49 -0.24 -4.47 -9.41
N ILE A 50 0.90 -3.79 -9.35
CA ILE A 50 2.16 -4.29 -9.90
C ILE A 50 2.60 -5.55 -9.14
N GLU A 51 2.56 -5.53 -7.81
CA GLU A 51 2.93 -6.64 -6.94
C GLU A 51 2.15 -7.92 -7.26
N SER A 52 0.84 -7.77 -7.33
CA SER A 52 -0.07 -8.93 -7.46
C SER A 52 -0.01 -9.60 -8.83
N ASN A 53 0.46 -8.89 -9.88
CA ASN A 53 0.28 -9.35 -11.27
C ASN A 53 1.56 -9.46 -12.08
N ILE A 54 2.68 -8.95 -11.59
CA ILE A 54 3.94 -8.95 -12.34
C ILE A 54 4.97 -9.85 -11.66
N PRO A 55 5.26 -11.05 -12.21
CA PRO A 55 6.25 -11.95 -11.63
C PRO A 55 7.66 -11.34 -11.65
N GLY A 56 8.46 -11.61 -10.61
CA GLY A 56 9.84 -11.14 -10.49
C GLY A 56 9.99 -9.69 -10.02
N ILE A 57 8.91 -9.09 -9.55
CA ILE A 57 8.93 -7.87 -8.76
C ILE A 57 8.69 -8.27 -7.31
N SER A 58 9.54 -7.79 -6.41
CA SER A 58 9.25 -7.84 -4.99
C SER A 58 8.84 -6.44 -4.55
N VAL A 59 7.72 -6.37 -3.89
CA VAL A 59 7.30 -5.19 -3.19
C VAL A 59 7.79 -5.31 -1.76
N VAL A 60 8.67 -4.41 -1.40
CA VAL A 60 8.88 -4.15 0.00
C VAL A 60 7.80 -3.12 0.32
N ALA A 61 6.63 -3.63 0.72
CA ALA A 61 5.68 -2.77 1.37
C ALA A 61 6.47 -1.99 2.41
N GLY A 62 6.47 -0.70 2.32
CA GLY A 62 7.03 0.13 3.37
C GLY A 62 6.49 -0.41 4.69
N THR A 63 7.14 -0.16 5.79
CA THR A 63 6.82 -0.70 7.11
C THR A 63 5.35 -0.55 7.53
N SER A 64 4.49 -0.02 6.64
CA SER A 64 3.10 0.21 6.95
C SER A 64 2.18 -0.36 5.86
N SER A 65 1.27 -1.20 6.28
CA SER A 65 0.10 -1.61 5.51
C SER A 65 -0.99 -0.53 5.49
N GLN A 66 -0.63 0.71 5.83
CA GLN A 66 -1.56 1.83 5.93
C GLN A 66 -1.96 2.35 4.56
N PRO A 67 -3.17 2.88 4.42
CA PRO A 67 -3.64 3.51 3.19
C PRO A 67 -2.70 4.62 2.69
N GLY A 68 -2.34 4.60 1.42
CA GLY A 68 -1.48 5.62 0.81
C GLY A 68 -0.01 5.60 1.22
N ALA A 69 0.43 4.59 1.97
CA ALA A 69 1.84 4.43 2.30
C ALA A 69 2.67 4.14 1.05
N LYS A 70 3.89 4.66 1.03
CA LYS A 70 4.84 4.46 -0.08
C LYS A 70 5.09 2.97 -0.31
N THR A 71 4.93 2.55 -1.54
CA THR A 71 5.23 1.19 -2.00
C THR A 71 6.60 1.18 -2.66
N THR A 72 7.57 0.51 -2.06
CA THR A 72 8.90 0.36 -2.64
C THR A 72 8.94 -0.86 -3.54
N LEU A 73 9.03 -0.64 -4.85
CA LEU A 73 9.18 -1.71 -5.84
C LEU A 73 10.66 -2.07 -6.01
N ARG A 74 10.95 -3.37 -6.11
CA ARG A 74 12.27 -3.87 -6.45
C ARG A 74 12.16 -4.85 -7.61
N VAL A 75 12.89 -4.57 -8.67
CA VAL A 75 12.96 -5.44 -9.85
C VAL A 75 14.19 -6.32 -9.73
N ARG A 76 14.00 -7.66 -9.70
CA ARG A 76 15.08 -8.67 -9.57
C ARG A 76 15.91 -8.59 -8.27
N GLY A 77 15.36 -8.02 -7.19
CA GLY A 77 15.99 -8.00 -5.87
C GLY A 77 16.86 -6.78 -5.60
N VAL A 78 17.79 -6.89 -4.65
CA VAL A 78 18.64 -5.80 -4.19
C VAL A 78 19.89 -5.74 -5.05
N ALA A 79 20.03 -4.70 -5.86
CA ALA A 79 21.19 -4.51 -6.74
C ALA A 79 22.35 -3.75 -6.06
N SER A 80 22.08 -2.99 -4.98
CA SER A 80 23.07 -2.20 -4.27
C SER A 80 22.77 -2.15 -2.78
N MET A 81 23.84 -2.10 -1.97
CA MET A 81 23.73 -1.94 -0.50
C MET A 81 23.61 -0.47 -0.08
N ASN A 82 24.15 0.46 -0.88
CA ASN A 82 24.24 1.88 -0.49
C ASN A 82 23.52 2.84 -1.45
N ALA A 83 23.06 2.37 -2.62
CA ALA A 83 22.31 3.18 -3.58
C ALA A 83 20.82 2.79 -3.57
N SER A 84 19.97 3.68 -4.11
CA SER A 84 18.55 3.36 -4.30
C SER A 84 18.39 2.07 -5.09
N THR A 85 17.50 1.21 -4.66
CA THR A 85 17.11 -0.04 -5.34
C THR A 85 15.76 0.09 -6.06
N GLU A 86 15.17 1.29 -6.05
CA GLU A 86 13.91 1.58 -6.73
C GLU A 86 14.12 1.66 -8.24
N PRO A 87 13.16 1.16 -9.05
CA PRO A 87 13.20 1.31 -10.50
C PRO A 87 12.93 2.76 -10.91
N LEU A 88 13.29 3.09 -12.15
CA LEU A 88 12.90 4.34 -12.78
C LEU A 88 11.41 4.27 -13.18
N TYR A 89 10.63 5.26 -12.79
CA TYR A 89 9.25 5.42 -13.26
C TYR A 89 9.20 6.35 -14.46
N VAL A 90 8.45 5.97 -15.48
CA VAL A 90 8.23 6.77 -16.68
C VAL A 90 6.72 6.84 -16.94
N LEU A 91 6.14 8.04 -16.87
CA LEU A 91 4.73 8.28 -17.14
C LEU A 91 4.58 8.94 -18.50
N ASP A 92 3.87 8.30 -19.42
CA ASP A 92 3.65 8.76 -20.82
C ASP A 92 4.94 9.22 -21.51
N GLY A 93 6.05 8.50 -21.29
CA GLY A 93 7.37 8.81 -21.85
C GLY A 93 8.21 9.81 -21.04
N VAL A 94 7.67 10.41 -19.99
CA VAL A 94 8.37 11.36 -19.13
C VAL A 94 8.93 10.65 -17.88
N PRO A 95 10.26 10.65 -17.66
CA PRO A 95 10.84 10.10 -16.45
C PRO A 95 10.42 10.89 -15.21
N ILE A 96 9.92 10.18 -14.21
CA ILE A 96 9.49 10.75 -12.94
C ILE A 96 10.51 10.39 -11.86
N PRO A 97 10.92 11.33 -11.00
CA PRO A 97 11.81 11.04 -9.90
C PRO A 97 11.13 10.14 -8.85
N SER A 98 11.87 9.17 -8.33
CA SER A 98 11.42 8.20 -7.33
C SER A 98 11.62 8.65 -5.89
N TYR A 99 11.83 9.95 -5.64
CA TYR A 99 11.98 10.44 -4.29
C TYR A 99 10.62 10.52 -3.56
N ASP A 100 10.71 10.50 -2.24
CA ASP A 100 9.58 10.65 -1.36
C ASP A 100 9.05 12.09 -1.40
N LEU A 101 7.77 12.23 -1.73
CA LEU A 101 7.09 13.53 -1.80
C LEU A 101 6.79 14.11 -0.41
N SER A 102 6.87 13.30 0.64
CA SER A 102 6.59 13.71 2.02
C SER A 102 7.80 14.26 2.79
N ASN A 103 8.93 14.45 2.15
CA ASN A 103 10.22 14.84 2.76
C ASN A 103 10.25 16.20 3.47
N PHE A 104 9.12 16.77 3.83
CA PHE A 104 9.08 17.95 4.69
C PHE A 104 9.16 17.63 6.20
N THR A 105 9.14 16.36 6.60
CA THR A 105 9.27 15.96 8.02
C THR A 105 10.18 14.75 8.17
N SER A 106 11.46 15.00 8.19
CA SER A 106 12.54 14.02 8.15
C SER A 106 12.82 13.29 9.47
N MET A 107 11.85 12.92 10.26
CA MET A 107 12.13 12.19 11.51
C MET A 107 11.47 10.82 11.65
N SER A 108 10.71 10.34 10.69
CA SER A 108 10.20 8.97 10.74
C SER A 108 10.37 8.28 9.40
N GLU A 109 11.05 7.15 9.39
CA GLU A 109 11.09 6.21 8.26
C GLU A 109 9.70 5.61 7.94
N ALA A 110 8.69 6.05 8.66
CA ALA A 110 7.33 5.55 8.59
C ALA A 110 6.46 6.46 7.72
N GLY A 111 6.07 5.99 6.56
CA GLY A 111 4.90 6.48 5.85
C GLY A 111 5.14 7.58 4.82
N GLY A 112 6.29 7.59 4.14
CA GLY A 112 6.48 8.42 2.95
C GLY A 112 5.41 8.16 1.89
N MET A 113 5.16 9.12 1.02
CA MET A 113 4.30 8.97 -0.15
C MET A 113 5.13 9.07 -1.42
N GLY A 114 5.12 8.02 -2.23
CA GLY A 114 5.76 8.04 -3.54
C GLY A 114 4.85 8.65 -4.60
N PHE A 115 5.43 8.99 -5.74
CA PHE A 115 4.66 9.51 -6.88
C PHE A 115 3.60 8.52 -7.39
N ILE A 116 3.90 7.23 -7.36
CA ILE A 116 2.98 6.17 -7.84
C ILE A 116 1.64 6.19 -7.06
N GLU A 117 1.68 6.46 -5.77
CA GLU A 117 0.51 6.49 -4.91
C GLU A 117 -0.41 7.69 -5.22
N THR A 118 0.10 8.71 -5.92
CA THR A 118 -0.71 9.86 -6.36
C THR A 118 -1.50 9.58 -7.63
N LEU A 119 -1.14 8.53 -8.38
CA LEU A 119 -1.81 8.19 -9.63
C LEU A 119 -3.16 7.52 -9.37
N ASN A 120 -4.13 7.84 -10.23
CA ASN A 120 -5.41 7.14 -10.24
C ASN A 120 -5.30 5.88 -11.12
N PRO A 121 -5.46 4.67 -10.57
CA PRO A 121 -5.43 3.44 -11.36
C PRO A 121 -6.43 3.41 -12.52
N ALA A 122 -7.58 4.08 -12.37
CA ALA A 122 -8.61 4.13 -13.42
C ALA A 122 -8.16 4.87 -14.68
N ASP A 123 -7.14 5.74 -14.58
CA ASP A 123 -6.58 6.49 -15.70
C ASP A 123 -5.47 5.73 -16.46
N ILE A 124 -5.05 4.56 -15.97
CA ILE A 124 -3.95 3.79 -16.54
C ILE A 124 -4.48 2.86 -17.62
N GLU A 125 -3.84 2.89 -18.79
CA GLU A 125 -4.08 1.96 -19.90
C GLU A 125 -3.23 0.70 -19.78
N SER A 126 -1.93 0.88 -19.47
CA SER A 126 -1.02 -0.25 -19.29
C SER A 126 0.16 0.10 -18.38
N ILE A 127 0.71 -0.94 -17.76
CA ILE A 127 1.97 -0.86 -17.01
C ILE A 127 2.91 -1.89 -17.61
N THR A 128 4.06 -1.43 -18.10
CA THR A 128 5.10 -2.29 -18.64
C THR A 128 6.33 -2.21 -17.76
N VAL A 129 6.85 -3.35 -17.32
CA VAL A 129 8.08 -3.39 -16.53
C VAL A 129 9.20 -4.01 -17.34
N LEU A 130 10.23 -3.20 -17.60
CA LEU A 130 11.47 -3.61 -18.25
C LEU A 130 12.42 -4.14 -17.18
N LYS A 131 12.68 -5.44 -17.23
CA LYS A 131 13.44 -6.13 -16.18
C LYS A 131 14.90 -6.38 -16.57
N ASP A 132 15.23 -6.44 -17.85
CA ASP A 132 16.58 -6.73 -18.31
C ASP A 132 17.37 -5.45 -18.62
N ALA A 133 18.71 -5.59 -18.55
CA ALA A 133 19.61 -4.47 -18.77
C ALA A 133 19.57 -3.96 -20.22
N ALA A 134 19.26 -4.81 -21.20
CA ALA A 134 19.24 -4.41 -22.62
C ALA A 134 18.07 -3.45 -22.88
N SER A 135 16.86 -3.79 -22.43
CA SER A 135 15.69 -2.92 -22.56
C SER A 135 15.77 -1.68 -21.67
N ALA A 136 16.32 -1.80 -20.47
CA ALA A 136 16.50 -0.68 -19.54
C ALA A 136 17.62 0.28 -19.96
N SER A 137 18.59 -0.16 -20.79
CA SER A 137 19.72 0.66 -21.25
C SER A 137 19.29 1.91 -22.04
N LEU A 138 18.11 1.88 -22.66
CA LEU A 138 17.52 3.04 -23.33
C LEU A 138 17.31 4.24 -22.40
N TYR A 139 17.19 3.98 -21.09
CA TYR A 139 17.02 4.99 -20.04
C TYR A 139 18.32 5.34 -19.32
N GLY A 140 19.46 4.85 -19.83
CA GLY A 140 20.79 5.10 -19.28
C GLY A 140 20.98 4.57 -17.85
N ALA A 141 21.87 5.18 -17.08
CA ALA A 141 22.22 4.74 -15.73
C ALA A 141 21.02 4.73 -14.76
N LYS A 142 20.01 5.59 -14.97
CA LYS A 142 18.80 5.62 -14.14
C LYS A 142 17.94 4.36 -14.29
N GLY A 143 18.05 3.65 -15.40
CA GLY A 143 17.35 2.38 -15.64
C GLY A 143 18.04 1.14 -15.06
N ALA A 144 19.17 1.28 -14.36
CA ALA A 144 19.96 0.14 -13.87
C ALA A 144 19.16 -0.81 -12.93
N ASN A 145 18.21 -0.28 -12.17
CA ASN A 145 17.34 -1.05 -11.27
C ASN A 145 16.03 -1.51 -11.93
N GLY A 146 15.93 -1.42 -13.27
CA GLY A 146 14.72 -1.66 -14.03
C GLY A 146 13.94 -0.37 -14.28
N VAL A 147 12.95 -0.46 -15.19
CA VAL A 147 12.10 0.68 -15.58
C VAL A 147 10.64 0.25 -15.55
N VAL A 148 9.80 1.06 -14.91
CA VAL A 148 8.35 0.91 -14.90
C VAL A 148 7.74 1.97 -15.79
N LEU A 149 7.21 1.56 -16.93
CA LEU A 149 6.54 2.42 -17.89
C LEU A 149 5.04 2.41 -17.58
N ILE A 150 4.48 3.55 -17.33
CA ILE A 150 3.06 3.73 -17.07
C ILE A 150 2.48 4.53 -18.24
N THR A 151 1.57 3.90 -18.96
CA THR A 151 0.85 4.55 -20.07
C THR A 151 -0.56 4.85 -19.62
N THR A 152 -0.99 6.10 -19.81
CA THR A 152 -2.33 6.52 -19.43
C THR A 152 -3.30 6.40 -20.59
N LYS A 153 -4.59 6.26 -20.27
CA LYS A 153 -5.68 6.17 -21.26
C LYS A 153 -5.71 7.44 -22.11
N LYS A 154 -5.88 7.25 -23.41
CA LYS A 154 -6.05 8.35 -24.39
C LYS A 154 -7.46 8.34 -24.97
N GLY A 155 -7.88 9.49 -25.49
CA GLY A 155 -9.14 9.57 -26.21
C GLY A 155 -9.12 8.65 -27.44
N LYS A 156 -10.19 7.88 -27.61
CA LYS A 156 -10.35 6.98 -28.78
C LYS A 156 -11.35 7.56 -29.76
N GLU A 157 -11.17 7.24 -31.04
CA GLU A 157 -12.11 7.64 -32.08
C GLU A 157 -13.52 7.12 -31.77
N GLY A 158 -14.50 7.96 -31.95
CA GLY A 158 -15.91 7.62 -31.71
C GLY A 158 -16.69 8.76 -31.06
N LYS A 159 -18.00 8.49 -30.86
CA LYS A 159 -18.90 9.40 -30.17
C LYS A 159 -18.50 9.56 -28.71
N LEU A 160 -18.95 10.63 -28.10
CA LEU A 160 -18.75 10.83 -26.66
C LEU A 160 -19.20 9.61 -25.85
N ARG A 161 -18.29 9.07 -25.08
CA ARG A 161 -18.52 7.98 -24.12
C ARG A 161 -18.25 8.50 -22.72
N VAL A 162 -19.21 8.31 -21.85
CA VAL A 162 -19.06 8.64 -20.43
C VAL A 162 -19.08 7.36 -19.64
N ASN A 163 -18.07 7.15 -18.82
CA ASN A 163 -17.95 6.00 -17.93
C ASN A 163 -17.97 6.48 -16.49
N MET A 164 -18.73 5.80 -15.66
CA MET A 164 -18.77 6.03 -14.22
C MET A 164 -18.55 4.71 -13.50
N ALA A 165 -17.66 4.69 -12.54
CA ALA A 165 -17.40 3.54 -11.69
C ALA A 165 -17.44 3.97 -10.23
N ALA A 166 -18.08 3.15 -9.39
CA ALA A 166 -18.11 3.30 -7.95
C ALA A 166 -17.76 1.96 -7.30
N LYS A 167 -16.78 1.98 -6.39
CA LYS A 167 -16.36 0.79 -5.63
C LYS A 167 -16.46 1.10 -4.15
N TYR A 168 -16.97 0.15 -3.39
CA TYR A 168 -16.99 0.18 -1.93
C TYR A 168 -16.43 -1.13 -1.39
N GLY A 169 -15.55 -1.05 -0.42
CA GLY A 169 -14.90 -2.21 0.17
C GLY A 169 -14.77 -2.08 1.68
N ILE A 170 -14.64 -3.22 2.34
CA ILE A 170 -14.32 -3.33 3.76
C ILE A 170 -12.96 -4.01 3.86
N THR A 171 -12.06 -3.43 4.64
CA THR A 171 -10.75 -3.98 4.91
C THR A 171 -10.71 -4.48 6.33
N ASP A 172 -10.28 -5.72 6.52
CA ASP A 172 -10.12 -6.34 7.83
C ASP A 172 -8.84 -7.19 7.82
N PHE A 173 -8.40 -7.65 8.99
CA PHE A 173 -7.31 -8.60 9.04
C PHE A 173 -7.69 -9.90 8.33
N ALA A 174 -6.82 -10.39 7.46
CA ALA A 174 -7.04 -11.64 6.74
C ALA A 174 -7.11 -12.85 7.70
N TYR A 175 -6.35 -12.80 8.79
CA TYR A 175 -6.37 -13.77 9.87
C TYR A 175 -5.77 -13.16 11.14
N THR A 176 -6.19 -13.61 12.29
CA THR A 176 -5.61 -13.25 13.57
C THR A 176 -4.31 -14.04 13.76
N TYR A 177 -3.18 -13.37 13.64
CA TYR A 177 -1.88 -13.98 13.85
C TYR A 177 -1.58 -14.02 15.36
N ARG A 178 -1.59 -15.21 15.94
CA ARG A 178 -1.36 -15.50 17.35
C ARG A 178 -2.34 -14.69 18.25
N PRO A 179 -3.37 -15.33 18.75
CA PRO A 179 -4.23 -14.70 19.74
C PRO A 179 -3.38 -14.24 20.93
N LEU A 180 -3.67 -13.05 21.42
CA LEU A 180 -3.03 -12.54 22.63
C LEU A 180 -3.50 -13.35 23.82
N MET A 181 -2.60 -13.60 24.75
CA MET A 181 -2.93 -14.20 26.04
C MET A 181 -3.87 -13.26 26.82
N GLY A 182 -4.95 -13.80 27.32
CA GLY A 182 -5.89 -13.07 28.19
C GLY A 182 -5.24 -12.61 29.48
N GLY A 183 -5.81 -11.62 30.13
CA GLY A 183 -5.25 -11.07 31.36
C GLY A 183 -5.20 -12.09 32.50
N GLU A 184 -6.22 -12.93 32.67
CA GLU A 184 -6.23 -13.98 33.69
C GLU A 184 -5.19 -15.10 33.37
N GLU A 185 -5.18 -15.60 32.15
CA GLU A 185 -4.20 -16.60 31.70
C GLU A 185 -2.77 -16.10 31.89
N ARG A 186 -2.51 -14.83 31.55
CA ARG A 186 -1.22 -14.20 31.79
C ARG A 186 -0.90 -14.13 33.30
N ARG A 187 -1.88 -13.80 34.13
CA ARG A 187 -1.72 -13.74 35.58
C ARG A 187 -1.37 -15.10 36.16
N GLU A 188 -2.07 -16.16 35.74
CA GLU A 188 -1.78 -17.53 36.13
C GLU A 188 -0.36 -17.96 35.78
N LEU A 189 0.06 -17.67 34.52
CA LEU A 189 1.40 -18.00 34.04
C LEU A 189 2.50 -17.26 34.84
N ILE A 190 2.28 -15.98 35.15
CA ILE A 190 3.23 -15.20 35.97
C ILE A 190 3.28 -15.73 37.40
N HIS A 191 2.12 -16.07 37.97
CA HIS A 191 2.05 -16.66 39.30
C HIS A 191 2.85 -17.96 39.37
N GLU A 192 2.65 -18.88 38.42
CA GLU A 192 3.44 -20.10 38.31
C GLU A 192 4.95 -19.80 38.19
N GLY A 193 5.31 -18.79 37.37
CA GLY A 193 6.71 -18.35 37.25
C GLY A 193 7.29 -17.83 38.56
N LEU A 194 6.52 -17.10 39.37
CA LEU A 194 6.96 -16.64 40.68
C LEU A 194 7.13 -17.79 41.66
N VAL A 195 6.24 -18.76 41.66
CA VAL A 195 6.36 -19.98 42.48
C VAL A 195 7.64 -20.75 42.10
N ASN A 196 7.83 -21.05 40.83
CA ASN A 196 9.01 -21.77 40.33
C ASN A 196 10.31 -21.03 40.65
N PHE A 197 10.35 -19.73 40.55
CA PHE A 197 11.49 -18.89 40.91
C PHE A 197 11.87 -19.02 42.39
N GLN A 198 10.91 -19.18 43.30
CA GLN A 198 11.20 -19.41 44.72
C GLN A 198 11.62 -20.83 45.01
N LEU A 199 10.98 -21.80 44.34
CA LEU A 199 11.38 -23.22 44.46
C LEU A 199 12.83 -23.45 44.05
N ASP A 200 13.28 -22.77 42.96
CA ASP A 200 14.67 -22.84 42.49
C ASP A 200 15.68 -22.27 43.52
N LYS A 201 15.22 -21.44 44.44
CA LYS A 201 16.02 -20.93 45.58
C LYS A 201 16.01 -21.87 46.78
N GLY A 202 15.32 -22.99 46.71
CA GLY A 202 15.23 -23.99 47.78
C GLY A 202 14.18 -23.63 48.86
N VAL A 203 13.26 -22.70 48.59
CA VAL A 203 12.15 -22.37 49.47
C VAL A 203 11.08 -23.46 49.40
N SER A 204 10.34 -23.69 50.46
CA SER A 204 9.25 -24.68 50.46
C SER A 204 8.11 -24.27 49.53
N GLU A 205 7.35 -25.22 49.00
CA GLU A 205 6.25 -24.97 48.09
C GLU A 205 5.21 -24.03 48.69
N GLN A 206 4.92 -24.19 49.97
CA GLN A 206 3.95 -23.35 50.67
C GLN A 206 4.40 -21.87 50.81
N GLU A 207 5.68 -21.67 51.11
CA GLU A 207 6.25 -20.31 51.16
C GLU A 207 6.38 -19.68 49.75
N ALA A 208 6.69 -20.51 48.74
CA ALA A 208 6.75 -20.07 47.35
C ALA A 208 5.39 -19.59 46.83
N GLN A 209 4.30 -20.29 47.15
CA GLN A 209 2.92 -19.86 46.82
C GLN A 209 2.54 -18.58 47.57
N GLN A 210 2.82 -18.47 48.87
CA GLN A 210 2.57 -17.25 49.62
C GLN A 210 3.32 -16.04 49.03
N TYR A 211 4.55 -16.23 48.60
CA TYR A 211 5.32 -15.19 47.94
C TYR A 211 4.67 -14.77 46.61
N ALA A 212 4.26 -15.72 45.80
CA ALA A 212 3.62 -15.44 44.51
C ALA A 212 2.31 -14.69 44.71
N ASP A 213 1.43 -15.11 45.66
CA ASP A 213 0.18 -14.44 46.01
C ASP A 213 0.40 -12.99 46.46
N ALA A 214 1.43 -12.75 47.26
CA ALA A 214 1.74 -11.40 47.78
C ALA A 214 2.33 -10.46 46.70
N ASN A 215 2.98 -11.00 45.67
CA ASN A 215 3.72 -10.17 44.69
C ASN A 215 3.11 -10.15 43.29
N ILE A 216 2.10 -10.98 42.99
CA ILE A 216 1.52 -11.10 41.67
C ILE A 216 1.00 -9.76 41.11
N ASP A 217 0.48 -8.88 41.94
CA ASP A 217 -0.05 -7.61 41.52
C ASP A 217 1.01 -6.59 41.06
N GLN A 218 2.29 -6.82 41.36
CA GLN A 218 3.37 -6.01 40.79
C GLN A 218 3.58 -6.30 39.28
N TYR A 219 3.23 -7.51 38.82
CA TYR A 219 3.52 -7.97 37.46
C TYR A 219 2.27 -8.14 36.62
N ALA A 220 1.14 -8.46 37.22
CA ALA A 220 -0.13 -8.73 36.53
C ALA A 220 -1.32 -8.24 37.35
N LYS A 221 -1.35 -6.92 37.65
CA LYS A 221 -2.41 -6.30 38.44
C LYS A 221 -3.78 -6.44 37.76
N ARG A 222 -4.79 -6.81 38.51
CA ARG A 222 -6.17 -6.70 38.07
C ARG A 222 -6.61 -5.24 38.15
N LEU A 223 -7.16 -4.72 37.07
CA LEU A 223 -7.73 -3.38 37.06
C LEU A 223 -9.16 -3.41 37.63
N SER A 224 -9.63 -2.31 38.17
CA SER A 224 -11.00 -2.18 38.72
C SER A 224 -12.08 -2.43 37.64
N GLN A 225 -11.77 -2.12 36.39
CA GLN A 225 -12.66 -2.29 35.23
C GLN A 225 -12.41 -3.59 34.44
N GLY A 226 -11.59 -4.50 35.01
CA GLY A 226 -11.12 -5.67 34.29
C GLY A 226 -9.87 -5.40 33.44
N TYR A 227 -9.40 -6.43 32.74
CA TYR A 227 -8.20 -6.31 31.89
C TYR A 227 -8.49 -5.53 30.61
N SER A 228 -7.49 -4.78 30.15
CA SER A 228 -7.57 -4.01 28.90
C SER A 228 -7.41 -4.89 27.67
N ASP A 229 -8.29 -4.72 26.71
CA ASP A 229 -8.16 -5.28 25.35
C ASP A 229 -7.56 -4.22 24.43
N TRP A 230 -6.24 -4.20 24.35
CA TRP A 230 -5.49 -3.27 23.52
C TRP A 230 -5.65 -3.54 22.04
N GLU A 231 -5.95 -4.78 21.64
CA GLU A 231 -6.18 -5.11 20.24
C GLU A 231 -7.45 -4.44 19.73
N SER A 232 -8.56 -4.61 20.42
CA SER A 232 -9.83 -3.96 20.09
C SER A 232 -9.77 -2.42 20.23
N ALA A 233 -8.92 -1.91 21.12
CA ALA A 233 -8.75 -0.47 21.29
C ALA A 233 -7.96 0.20 20.17
N LEU A 234 -7.01 -0.50 19.55
CA LEU A 234 -6.10 0.07 18.55
C LEU A 234 -6.49 -0.26 17.11
N PHE A 235 -7.33 -1.28 16.92
CA PHE A 235 -7.72 -1.73 15.58
C PHE A 235 -9.23 -1.69 15.38
N LYS A 236 -9.61 -1.45 14.15
CA LYS A 236 -11.00 -1.43 13.68
C LYS A 236 -11.08 -1.91 12.25
N LYS A 237 -12.27 -2.21 11.76
CA LYS A 237 -12.48 -2.44 10.33
C LYS A 237 -12.24 -1.16 9.55
N GLY A 238 -11.46 -1.26 8.49
CA GLY A 238 -11.25 -0.19 7.53
C GLY A 238 -12.32 -0.19 6.44
N TYR A 239 -12.45 0.94 5.76
CA TYR A 239 -13.39 1.12 4.66
C TYR A 239 -12.69 1.78 3.48
N GLN A 240 -13.09 1.39 2.29
CA GLN A 240 -12.60 1.93 1.04
C GLN A 240 -13.76 2.38 0.19
N GLN A 241 -13.64 3.59 -0.36
CA GLN A 241 -14.57 4.18 -1.32
C GLN A 241 -13.75 4.71 -2.50
N ASP A 242 -14.18 4.40 -3.72
CA ASP A 242 -13.52 4.85 -4.93
C ASP A 242 -14.56 5.21 -5.98
N TYR A 243 -14.54 6.43 -6.44
CA TYR A 243 -15.46 6.98 -7.43
C TYR A 243 -14.66 7.56 -8.59
N ASN A 244 -14.95 7.08 -9.80
CA ASN A 244 -14.28 7.53 -11.01
C ASN A 244 -15.33 7.91 -12.07
N LEU A 245 -15.12 9.06 -12.69
CA LEU A 245 -15.88 9.55 -13.81
C LEU A 245 -14.93 9.88 -14.94
N SER A 246 -15.19 9.38 -16.14
CA SER A 246 -14.41 9.74 -17.31
C SER A 246 -15.31 10.00 -18.52
N ALA A 247 -14.88 10.91 -19.35
CA ALA A 247 -15.53 11.24 -20.60
C ALA A 247 -14.49 11.24 -21.73
N SER A 248 -14.72 10.50 -22.81
CA SER A 248 -13.83 10.43 -23.95
C SER A 248 -14.57 10.59 -25.26
N ALA A 249 -13.96 11.28 -26.20
CA ALA A 249 -14.47 11.47 -27.55
C ALA A 249 -13.30 11.62 -28.52
N GLY A 250 -13.53 11.38 -29.80
CA GLY A 250 -12.51 11.63 -30.80
C GLY A 250 -13.01 11.42 -32.22
N ASN A 251 -12.20 11.85 -33.14
CA ASN A 251 -12.34 11.61 -34.57
C ASN A 251 -10.96 11.30 -35.16
N GLN A 252 -10.86 11.13 -36.48
CA GLN A 252 -9.59 10.82 -37.17
C GLN A 252 -8.45 11.82 -36.88
N ASN A 253 -8.79 13.05 -36.52
CA ASN A 253 -7.80 14.12 -36.34
C ASN A 253 -7.69 14.61 -34.90
N SER A 254 -8.65 14.33 -34.07
CA SER A 254 -8.70 14.86 -32.68
C SER A 254 -9.12 13.79 -31.72
N SER A 255 -8.50 13.79 -30.55
CA SER A 255 -8.91 12.95 -29.45
C SER A 255 -8.96 13.76 -28.15
N PHE A 256 -9.87 13.35 -27.26
CA PHE A 256 -10.04 13.96 -25.96
C PHE A 256 -10.42 12.90 -24.94
N ILE A 257 -9.84 12.96 -23.77
CA ILE A 257 -10.31 12.29 -22.58
C ILE A 257 -10.13 13.18 -21.37
N GLY A 258 -11.19 13.27 -20.55
CA GLY A 258 -11.13 13.91 -19.24
C GLY A 258 -11.59 12.92 -18.18
N SER A 259 -10.94 12.92 -17.02
CA SER A 259 -11.30 12.08 -15.88
C SER A 259 -11.26 12.84 -14.57
N LEU A 260 -12.10 12.41 -13.64
CA LEU A 260 -12.12 12.84 -12.25
C LEU A 260 -12.20 11.60 -11.37
N GLY A 261 -11.41 11.58 -10.33
CA GLY A 261 -11.38 10.48 -9.36
C GLY A 261 -11.43 11.00 -7.92
N TYR A 262 -12.12 10.27 -7.08
CA TYR A 262 -12.13 10.45 -5.63
C TYR A 262 -11.95 9.11 -4.95
N THR A 263 -10.96 9.01 -4.09
CA THR A 263 -10.66 7.82 -3.32
C THR A 263 -10.58 8.20 -1.84
N LYS A 264 -11.30 7.48 -1.00
CA LYS A 264 -11.15 7.55 0.46
C LYS A 264 -10.93 6.15 1.00
N GLN A 265 -9.90 5.99 1.81
CA GLN A 265 -9.56 4.72 2.44
C GLN A 265 -9.20 4.95 3.91
N THR A 266 -9.81 4.17 4.79
CA THR A 266 -9.43 4.08 6.20
C THR A 266 -8.74 2.74 6.43
N GLY A 267 -7.64 2.77 7.17
CA GLY A 267 -6.92 1.56 7.55
C GLY A 267 -7.56 0.83 8.71
N VAL A 268 -7.01 -0.33 9.01
CA VAL A 268 -7.42 -1.14 10.17
C VAL A 268 -6.91 -0.55 11.49
N SER A 269 -5.81 0.19 11.49
CA SER A 269 -5.32 0.92 12.67
C SER A 269 -6.08 2.22 12.85
N LEU A 270 -6.31 2.65 14.11
CA LEU A 270 -6.87 3.97 14.40
C LEU A 270 -6.00 5.07 13.78
N ASN A 271 -6.62 6.19 13.39
CA ASN A 271 -5.94 7.36 12.79
C ASN A 271 -5.07 7.03 11.57
N SER A 272 -5.49 6.04 10.79
CA SER A 272 -4.85 5.68 9.52
C SER A 272 -5.85 5.89 8.40
N GLU A 273 -5.66 6.93 7.59
CA GLU A 273 -6.57 7.27 6.48
C GLU A 273 -5.83 7.93 5.33
N MET A 274 -6.36 7.74 4.14
CA MET A 274 -5.97 8.43 2.91
C MET A 274 -7.22 8.96 2.23
N GLU A 275 -7.12 10.20 1.74
CA GLU A 275 -8.11 10.83 0.88
C GLU A 275 -7.39 11.43 -0.33
N ARG A 276 -7.86 11.11 -1.53
CA ARG A 276 -7.23 11.54 -2.78
C ARG A 276 -8.27 12.02 -3.77
N PHE A 277 -8.01 13.20 -4.33
CA PHE A 277 -8.70 13.74 -5.50
C PHE A 277 -7.75 13.75 -6.68
N THR A 278 -8.21 13.28 -7.82
CA THR A 278 -7.47 13.31 -9.08
C THR A 278 -8.29 13.92 -10.19
N GLY A 279 -7.63 14.64 -11.06
CA GLY A 279 -8.22 15.14 -12.30
C GLY A 279 -7.20 15.06 -13.42
N ARG A 280 -7.64 14.65 -14.60
CA ARG A 280 -6.77 14.51 -15.77
C ARG A 280 -7.51 14.94 -17.03
N VAL A 281 -6.77 15.59 -17.91
CA VAL A 281 -7.21 15.94 -19.26
C VAL A 281 -6.09 15.56 -20.23
N ASP A 282 -6.42 14.83 -21.26
CA ASP A 282 -5.55 14.56 -22.40
C ASP A 282 -6.31 14.93 -23.68
N ALA A 283 -5.72 15.78 -24.49
CA ALA A 283 -6.28 16.21 -25.75
C ALA A 283 -5.21 16.25 -26.82
N SER A 284 -5.51 15.74 -27.98
CA SER A 284 -4.64 15.83 -29.15
C SER A 284 -5.40 16.25 -30.38
N ASN A 285 -4.71 16.96 -31.28
CA ASN A 285 -5.24 17.34 -32.57
C ASN A 285 -4.13 17.26 -33.62
N LYS A 286 -4.45 16.64 -34.76
CA LYS A 286 -3.57 16.51 -35.88
C LYS A 286 -4.09 17.33 -37.04
N TYR A 287 -3.31 18.31 -37.45
CA TYR A 287 -3.60 19.13 -38.61
C TYR A 287 -2.50 18.93 -39.66
N LYS A 288 -2.86 18.26 -40.76
CA LYS A 288 -1.92 17.89 -41.84
C LYS A 288 -0.74 17.06 -41.29
N LYS A 289 0.45 17.68 -41.23
CA LYS A 289 1.71 17.06 -40.75
C LYS A 289 2.10 17.50 -39.33
N VAL A 290 1.27 18.34 -38.69
CA VAL A 290 1.54 18.88 -37.35
C VAL A 290 0.56 18.24 -36.38
N GLU A 291 1.08 17.73 -35.27
CA GLU A 291 0.30 17.19 -34.18
C GLU A 291 0.52 18.05 -32.93
N PHE A 292 -0.57 18.47 -32.32
CA PHE A 292 -0.58 19.19 -31.06
C PHE A 292 -1.20 18.30 -29.99
N GLY A 293 -0.53 18.18 -28.86
CA GLY A 293 -1.04 17.41 -27.71
C GLY A 293 -0.89 18.19 -26.42
N MET A 294 -1.82 18.01 -25.53
CA MET A 294 -1.79 18.50 -24.15
C MET A 294 -2.18 17.36 -23.23
N ASN A 295 -1.32 17.07 -22.27
CA ASN A 295 -1.62 16.18 -21.16
C ASN A 295 -1.42 16.95 -19.87
N ALA A 296 -2.48 17.07 -19.07
CA ALA A 296 -2.45 17.72 -17.77
C ALA A 296 -3.08 16.79 -16.72
N SER A 297 -2.40 16.62 -15.61
CA SER A 297 -2.91 15.86 -14.47
C SER A 297 -2.74 16.64 -13.18
N PHE A 298 -3.73 16.50 -12.31
CA PHE A 298 -3.74 17.06 -10.97
C PHE A 298 -4.04 15.96 -9.97
N SER A 299 -3.31 15.94 -8.87
CA SER A 299 -3.60 15.08 -7.75
C SER A 299 -3.43 15.84 -6.44
N TRP A 300 -4.42 15.76 -5.58
CA TRP A 300 -4.36 16.20 -4.21
C TRP A 300 -4.59 15.01 -3.28
N THR A 301 -3.68 14.80 -2.34
CA THR A 301 -3.75 13.68 -1.43
C THR A 301 -3.51 14.15 0.00
N LYS A 302 -4.39 13.73 0.89
CA LYS A 302 -4.25 13.88 2.34
C LYS A 302 -4.07 12.50 2.95
N ASN A 303 -2.94 12.31 3.63
CA ASN A 303 -2.64 11.07 4.34
C ASN A 303 -2.49 11.35 5.83
N VAL A 304 -3.08 10.49 6.64
CA VAL A 304 -2.84 10.42 8.08
C VAL A 304 -2.26 9.06 8.36
N HIS A 305 -1.02 9.04 8.82
CA HIS A 305 -0.28 7.83 9.11
C HIS A 305 0.14 7.79 10.56
N LEU A 306 0.13 6.60 11.11
CA LEU A 306 0.80 6.29 12.38
C LEU A 306 2.20 5.75 12.08
N PRO A 307 3.20 6.04 12.92
CA PRO A 307 4.48 5.36 12.84
C PRO A 307 4.25 3.86 13.05
N GLU A 308 4.70 3.05 12.09
CA GLU A 308 4.63 1.59 12.16
C GLU A 308 6.03 0.98 12.04
N GLY A 309 6.13 -0.34 12.23
CA GLY A 309 7.38 -1.08 12.09
C GLY A 309 8.15 -1.19 13.39
N LYS A 310 9.39 -0.73 13.41
CA LYS A 310 10.32 -0.88 14.56
C LYS A 310 10.09 0.11 15.70
N PHE A 311 9.15 1.01 15.56
CA PHE A 311 8.86 2.02 16.58
C PHE A 311 8.03 1.43 17.72
N TYR A 312 8.48 1.68 18.95
CA TYR A 312 7.74 1.30 20.18
C TYR A 312 6.32 1.89 20.24
N GLY A 313 6.08 2.99 19.52
CA GLY A 313 4.77 3.65 19.43
C GLY A 313 3.88 3.16 18.28
N SER A 314 4.29 2.15 17.50
CA SER A 314 3.41 1.61 16.47
C SER A 314 2.25 0.84 17.10
N ALA A 315 1.04 0.96 16.52
CA ALA A 315 -0.14 0.30 17.06
C ALA A 315 0.03 -1.22 17.14
N ILE A 316 0.66 -1.83 16.13
CA ILE A 316 0.92 -3.28 16.09
C ILE A 316 1.92 -3.67 17.17
N TYR A 317 3.05 -2.96 17.26
CA TYR A 317 4.07 -3.28 18.25
C TYR A 317 3.57 -3.01 19.67
N ALA A 318 2.85 -1.91 19.88
CA ALA A 318 2.28 -1.58 21.17
C ALA A 318 1.29 -2.66 21.65
N SER A 319 0.31 -3.05 20.82
CA SER A 319 -0.71 -4.03 21.20
C SER A 319 -0.15 -5.44 21.40
N LYS A 320 0.88 -5.83 20.63
CA LYS A 320 1.40 -7.21 20.62
C LYS A 320 2.60 -7.45 21.53
N VAL A 321 3.35 -6.40 21.87
CA VAL A 321 4.64 -6.53 22.58
C VAL A 321 4.73 -5.68 23.85
N ASN A 322 4.34 -4.40 23.78
CA ASN A 322 4.61 -3.46 24.87
C ASN A 322 3.47 -3.35 25.90
N LEU A 323 2.23 -3.36 25.42
CA LEU A 323 1.09 -3.11 26.29
C LEU A 323 0.56 -4.43 26.83
N THR A 324 0.49 -4.50 28.15
CA THR A 324 -0.05 -5.67 28.83
C THR A 324 -1.53 -5.47 29.15
N PRO A 325 -2.31 -6.55 29.32
CA PRO A 325 -3.70 -6.44 29.75
C PRO A 325 -3.89 -5.72 31.09
N SER A 326 -2.84 -5.65 31.91
CA SER A 326 -2.83 -4.94 33.20
C SER A 326 -2.55 -3.44 33.06
N THR A 327 -2.25 -2.95 31.85
CA THR A 327 -2.07 -1.52 31.56
C THR A 327 -3.42 -0.92 31.23
N PRO A 328 -3.91 0.09 31.96
CA PRO A 328 -5.23 0.65 31.71
C PRO A 328 -5.26 1.49 30.42
N ILE A 329 -6.37 1.41 29.67
CA ILE A 329 -6.66 2.30 28.54
C ILE A 329 -7.26 3.62 29.05
N TYR A 330 -8.11 3.51 30.07
CA TYR A 330 -8.80 4.64 30.68
C TYR A 330 -8.52 4.71 32.17
N ASN A 331 -8.49 5.91 32.69
CA ASN A 331 -8.53 6.18 34.13
C ASN A 331 -9.92 5.89 34.68
N GLU A 332 -10.07 5.88 36.01
CA GLU A 332 -11.36 5.66 36.66
C GLU A 332 -12.39 6.77 36.34
N ASP A 333 -11.93 7.96 35.99
CA ASP A 333 -12.76 9.11 35.56
C ASP A 333 -13.17 9.06 34.07
N GLY A 334 -12.77 8.00 33.33
CA GLY A 334 -13.07 7.82 31.93
C GLY A 334 -12.16 8.59 30.95
N THR A 335 -11.19 9.32 31.46
CA THR A 335 -10.15 9.93 30.61
C THR A 335 -9.13 8.89 30.15
N TYR A 336 -8.44 9.14 29.04
CA TYR A 336 -7.37 8.25 28.62
C TYR A 336 -6.26 8.20 29.68
N ALA A 337 -5.83 6.99 30.02
CA ALA A 337 -4.70 6.82 30.90
C ALA A 337 -3.45 7.40 30.22
N SER A 338 -3.08 8.61 30.60
CA SER A 338 -1.91 9.30 30.10
C SER A 338 -0.67 8.83 30.85
N GLY A 339 0.16 8.06 30.14
CA GLY A 339 1.57 8.10 30.44
C GLY A 339 2.06 7.31 31.61
N TYR A 340 2.60 6.16 31.31
CA TYR A 340 3.84 5.75 31.94
C TYR A 340 4.97 6.55 31.27
N ARG A 341 5.13 7.80 31.70
CA ARG A 341 6.37 8.54 31.61
C ARG A 341 6.86 8.73 33.05
N GLU A 342 7.50 7.75 33.56
CA GLU A 342 8.54 7.87 34.55
C GLU A 342 9.84 7.34 33.98
#